data_f7dcec883ce7631b1a1dcff75381b9b0
#
_entry.id   f7dcec883ce7631b1a1dcff75381b9b0
#
_cell.length_a   1.000
_cell.length_b   1.000
_cell.length_c   1.000
_cell.angle_alpha   90.00
_cell.angle_beta   90.00
_cell.angle_gamma   90.00
#
_symmetry.space_group_name_H-M   'P 1'
#
loop_
_entity.id
_entity.type
_entity.pdbx_description
1 polymer ?
#
loop_
_entity_poly.entity_id
_entity_poly.type
_entity_poly.pdbx_seq_one_letter_code
_entity_poly.pdbx_strand_id
1 'polypeptide(L)'
;VSIKYKFSDPQGLYFVTFAVVGWIDVFTRPIYKDILLDSFRYCIKEKGLAIHGYVIMSNHVHLIVSRKGSQQLSDIMRDLKKFSSVSIIKETIANAEESRKEWMLYLFAKAG
;
A
#
# COMPACT_ATOMS: atom_id res chain seq x y z
N VAL A 1 -2.20 -8.22 -3.09
CA VAL A 1 -1.39 -8.86 -2.07
C VAL A 1 -2.26 -9.34 -0.93
N SER A 2 -2.27 -10.62 -0.72
CA SER A 2 -3.00 -11.15 0.41
C SER A 2 -2.00 -11.57 1.47
N ILE A 3 -1.87 -10.77 2.49
CA ILE A 3 -1.09 -11.10 3.66
C ILE A 3 -2.05 -11.22 4.82
N LYS A 4 -2.04 -12.37 5.47
CA LYS A 4 -2.86 -12.61 6.65
C LYS A 4 -2.03 -12.24 7.87
N TYR A 5 -2.44 -11.19 8.55
CA TYR A 5 -1.81 -10.79 9.80
C TYR A 5 -2.69 -11.18 10.97
N LYS A 6 -2.07 -11.78 11.99
CA LYS A 6 -2.70 -11.89 13.29
C LYS A 6 -2.12 -10.81 14.18
N PHE A 7 -2.94 -9.84 14.53
CA PHE A 7 -2.56 -8.79 15.45
C PHE A 7 -3.09 -9.17 16.83
N SER A 8 -2.35 -10.03 17.51
CA SER A 8 -2.79 -10.59 18.80
C SER A 8 -2.79 -9.59 19.94
N ASP A 9 -1.94 -8.57 19.86
CA ASP A 9 -1.89 -7.48 20.85
C ASP A 9 -2.36 -6.19 20.18
N PRO A 10 -3.55 -5.67 20.54
CA PRO A 10 -4.07 -4.44 19.91
C PRO A 10 -3.19 -3.21 20.14
N GLN A 11 -2.31 -3.23 21.15
CA GLN A 11 -1.41 -2.12 21.45
C GLN A 11 0.02 -2.37 20.96
N GLY A 12 0.25 -3.49 20.30
CA GLY A 12 1.59 -3.89 19.87
C GLY A 12 2.11 -3.16 18.65
N LEU A 13 3.43 -3.25 18.48
CA LEU A 13 4.13 -2.86 17.24
C LEU A 13 4.23 -4.08 16.35
N TYR A 14 3.97 -3.88 15.06
CA TYR A 14 4.00 -4.97 14.09
C TYR A 14 4.82 -4.60 12.88
N PHE A 15 5.61 -5.56 12.42
CA PHE A 15 6.31 -5.47 11.16
C PHE A 15 5.42 -6.05 10.06
N VAL A 16 5.14 -5.24 9.05
CA VAL A 16 4.21 -5.57 7.97
C VAL A 16 4.93 -5.46 6.64
N THR A 17 4.76 -6.44 5.78
CA THR A 17 5.29 -6.41 4.42
C THR A 17 4.17 -6.68 3.43
N PHE A 18 4.12 -5.90 2.35
CA PHE A 18 3.24 -6.22 1.24
C PHE A 18 3.95 -5.94 -0.09
N ALA A 19 3.61 -6.71 -1.10
CA ALA A 19 4.22 -6.65 -2.41
C ALA A 19 3.22 -6.23 -3.48
N VAL A 20 3.73 -5.64 -4.55
CA VAL A 20 2.92 -5.39 -5.75
C VAL A 20 2.64 -6.73 -6.42
N VAL A 21 1.41 -6.90 -6.90
CA VAL A 21 0.99 -8.10 -7.63
C VAL A 21 1.91 -8.33 -8.83
N GLY A 22 2.30 -9.58 -9.07
CA GLY A 22 3.20 -9.92 -10.17
C GLY A 22 4.61 -9.36 -10.04
N TRP A 23 4.98 -8.85 -8.85
CA TRP A 23 6.30 -8.24 -8.59
C TRP A 23 6.63 -7.08 -9.53
N ILE A 24 5.60 -6.36 -10.00
CA ILE A 24 5.78 -5.19 -10.85
C ILE A 24 6.56 -4.12 -10.08
N ASP A 25 7.55 -3.52 -10.73
CA ASP A 25 8.41 -2.50 -10.16
C ASP A 25 7.76 -1.10 -10.17
N VAL A 26 6.53 -1.03 -9.65
CA VAL A 26 5.70 0.19 -9.66
C VAL A 26 6.42 1.36 -9.01
N PHE A 27 7.11 1.12 -7.90
CA PHE A 27 7.71 2.19 -7.10
C PHE A 27 9.05 2.69 -7.61
N THR A 28 9.48 2.28 -8.79
CA THR A 28 10.62 2.91 -9.46
C THR A 28 10.29 4.32 -9.95
N ARG A 29 9.00 4.63 -10.15
CA ARG A 29 8.56 5.95 -10.58
C ARG A 29 8.06 6.77 -9.38
N PRO A 30 8.56 8.01 -9.21
CA PRO A 30 8.19 8.85 -8.07
C PRO A 30 6.70 9.06 -7.89
N ILE A 31 5.93 9.16 -8.97
CA ILE A 31 4.49 9.42 -8.90
C ILE A 31 3.75 8.33 -8.10
N TYR A 32 4.16 7.07 -8.26
CA TYR A 32 3.53 5.97 -7.52
C TYR A 32 3.97 5.92 -6.06
N LYS A 33 5.20 6.33 -5.78
CA LYS A 33 5.65 6.51 -4.38
C LYS A 33 4.84 7.60 -3.69
N ASP A 34 4.59 8.70 -4.37
CA ASP A 34 3.81 9.80 -3.83
C ASP A 34 2.38 9.37 -3.50
N ILE A 35 1.78 8.56 -4.36
CA ILE A 35 0.44 7.99 -4.12
C ILE A 35 0.46 7.14 -2.86
N LEU A 36 1.47 6.29 -2.70
CA LEU A 36 1.59 5.44 -1.51
C LEU A 36 1.76 6.28 -0.25
N LEU A 37 2.60 7.31 -0.30
CA LEU A 37 2.82 8.21 0.84
C LEU A 37 1.54 8.98 1.19
N ASP A 38 0.76 9.39 0.21
CA ASP A 38 -0.54 10.03 0.45
C ASP A 38 -1.51 9.06 1.13
N SER A 39 -1.48 7.79 0.75
CA SER A 39 -2.29 6.75 1.41
C SER A 39 -1.86 6.55 2.86
N PHE A 40 -0.55 6.58 3.15
CA PHE A 40 -0.04 6.57 4.53
C PHE A 40 -0.59 7.75 5.33
N ARG A 41 -0.49 8.97 4.78
CA ARG A 41 -0.96 10.18 5.46
C ARG A 41 -2.45 10.12 5.76
N TYR A 42 -3.24 9.64 4.80
CA TYR A 42 -4.68 9.49 4.99
C TYR A 42 -4.98 8.51 6.14
N CYS A 43 -4.35 7.36 6.16
CA CYS A 43 -4.59 6.36 7.20
C CYS A 43 -4.10 6.84 8.58
N ILE A 44 -3.00 7.57 8.62
CA ILE A 44 -2.51 8.18 9.86
C ILE A 44 -3.53 9.18 10.39
N LYS A 45 -4.06 10.03 9.54
CA LYS A 45 -5.00 11.08 9.94
C LYS A 45 -6.39 10.54 10.25
N GLU A 46 -6.91 9.66 9.40
CA GLU A 46 -8.34 9.29 9.44
C GLU A 46 -8.60 7.92 10.07
N LYS A 47 -7.60 7.05 10.15
CA LYS A 47 -7.79 5.67 10.60
C LYS A 47 -7.07 5.33 11.90
N GLY A 48 -6.32 6.27 12.44
CA GLY A 48 -5.57 6.01 13.66
C GLY A 48 -4.34 5.13 13.46
N LEU A 49 -3.77 5.11 12.27
CA LEU A 49 -2.53 4.41 12.00
C LEU A 49 -1.35 5.20 12.57
N ALA A 50 -0.40 4.49 13.16
CA ALA A 50 0.91 5.04 13.50
C ALA A 50 1.97 4.27 12.72
N ILE A 51 2.79 4.99 11.96
CA ILE A 51 3.91 4.41 11.22
C ILE A 51 5.19 4.85 11.92
N HIS A 52 5.94 3.87 12.42
CA HIS A 52 7.18 4.10 13.16
C HIS A 52 8.41 4.01 12.26
N GLY A 53 8.29 3.38 11.13
CA GLY A 53 9.33 3.28 10.12
C GLY A 53 8.79 2.64 8.86
N TYR A 54 9.41 2.94 7.74
CA TYR A 54 9.02 2.31 6.48
C TYR A 54 10.18 2.29 5.49
N VAL A 55 10.12 1.32 4.57
CA VAL A 55 11.00 1.26 3.41
C VAL A 55 10.15 0.93 2.20
N ILE A 56 10.24 1.74 1.16
CA ILE A 56 9.56 1.50 -0.11
C ILE A 56 10.58 0.98 -1.11
N MET A 57 10.51 -0.32 -1.38
CA MET A 57 11.32 -0.95 -2.41
C MET A 57 10.62 -0.82 -3.77
N SER A 58 11.30 -1.23 -4.84
CA SER A 58 10.72 -1.07 -6.20
C SER A 58 9.39 -1.81 -6.36
N ASN A 59 9.20 -2.93 -5.70
CA ASN A 59 8.02 -3.78 -5.86
C ASN A 59 7.42 -4.28 -4.55
N HIS A 60 7.88 -3.78 -3.41
CA HIS A 60 7.31 -4.14 -2.13
C HIS A 60 7.62 -3.07 -1.08
N VAL A 61 6.90 -3.14 0.04
CA VAL A 61 6.94 -2.14 1.10
C VAL A 61 7.06 -2.85 2.45
N HIS A 62 7.92 -2.32 3.31
CA HIS A 62 8.04 -2.74 4.71
C HIS A 62 7.59 -1.59 5.61
N LEU A 63 6.79 -1.92 6.62
CA LEU A 63 6.29 -0.94 7.58
C LEU A 63 6.45 -1.48 8.99
N ILE A 64 6.75 -0.60 9.92
CA ILE A 64 6.58 -0.86 11.35
C ILE A 64 5.40 0.01 11.80
N VAL A 65 4.34 -0.63 12.26
CA VAL A 65 3.06 0.03 12.50
C VAL A 65 2.49 -0.32 13.87
N SER A 66 1.65 0.58 14.37
CA SER A 66 0.76 0.34 15.49
C SER A 66 -0.52 1.12 15.26
N ARG A 67 -1.52 0.93 16.13
CA ARG A 67 -2.74 1.73 16.07
C ARG A 67 -2.80 2.70 17.23
N LYS A 68 -3.40 3.87 17.01
CA LYS A 68 -3.62 4.88 18.05
C LYS A 68 -5.06 4.94 18.52
N GLY A 69 -6.01 4.55 17.67
CA GLY A 69 -7.42 4.63 17.96
C GLY A 69 -8.04 3.26 18.24
N SER A 70 -9.34 3.16 18.06
CA SER A 70 -10.11 1.95 18.30
C SER A 70 -10.27 1.05 17.08
N GLN A 71 -9.90 1.52 15.90
CA GLN A 71 -10.03 0.74 14.68
C GLN A 71 -9.00 -0.40 14.66
N GLN A 72 -9.42 -1.58 14.22
CA GLN A 72 -8.54 -2.75 14.15
C GLN A 72 -7.41 -2.52 13.15
N LEU A 73 -6.19 -2.91 13.52
CA LEU A 73 -5.03 -2.72 12.65
C LEU A 73 -5.17 -3.48 11.33
N SER A 74 -5.78 -4.68 11.36
CA SER A 74 -6.05 -5.45 10.14
C SER A 74 -6.96 -4.68 9.17
N ASP A 75 -7.96 -3.97 9.69
CA ASP A 75 -8.86 -3.16 8.86
C ASP A 75 -8.14 -1.95 8.30
N ILE A 76 -7.28 -1.30 9.11
CA ILE A 76 -6.49 -0.17 8.66
C ILE A 76 -5.55 -0.60 7.52
N MET A 77 -4.90 -1.73 7.66
CA MET A 77 -3.98 -2.25 6.64
C MET A 77 -4.73 -2.64 5.36
N ARG A 78 -5.91 -3.23 5.48
CA ARG A 78 -6.77 -3.52 4.34
C ARG A 78 -7.12 -2.23 3.59
N ASP A 79 -7.52 -1.19 4.30
CA ASP A 79 -7.89 0.09 3.71
C ASP A 79 -6.69 0.76 3.05
N LEU A 80 -5.54 0.73 3.69
CA LEU A 80 -4.29 1.28 3.13
C LEU A 80 -3.97 0.63 1.78
N LYS A 81 -4.03 -0.69 1.70
CA LYS A 81 -3.77 -1.42 0.45
C LYS A 81 -4.80 -1.10 -0.60
N LYS A 82 -6.07 -0.99 -0.22
CA LYS A 82 -7.15 -0.66 -1.14
C LYS A 82 -6.99 0.75 -1.72
N PHE A 83 -6.80 1.76 -0.87
CA PHE A 83 -6.63 3.14 -1.32
C PHE A 83 -5.43 3.29 -2.24
N SER A 84 -4.28 2.72 -1.87
CA SER A 84 -3.08 2.83 -2.69
C SER A 84 -3.24 2.11 -4.02
N SER A 85 -3.81 0.90 -4.04
CA SER A 85 -3.97 0.15 -5.29
C SER A 85 -4.97 0.81 -6.23
N VAL A 86 -6.09 1.30 -5.73
CA VAL A 86 -7.08 2.02 -6.56
C VAL A 86 -6.46 3.28 -7.16
N SER A 87 -5.74 4.05 -6.35
CA SER A 87 -5.11 5.29 -6.82
C SER A 87 -3.99 5.02 -7.81
N ILE A 88 -3.20 3.98 -7.62
CA ILE A 88 -2.14 3.57 -8.56
C ILE A 88 -2.75 3.15 -9.90
N ILE A 89 -3.83 2.38 -9.88
CA ILE A 89 -4.51 1.95 -11.12
C ILE A 89 -5.04 3.17 -11.86
N LYS A 90 -5.70 4.10 -11.17
CA LYS A 90 -6.21 5.34 -11.78
C LYS A 90 -5.09 6.15 -12.41
N GLU A 91 -3.97 6.30 -11.72
CA GLU A 91 -2.81 7.03 -12.25
C GLU A 91 -2.21 6.31 -13.44
N THR A 92 -2.11 5.00 -13.41
CA THR A 92 -1.60 4.21 -14.54
C THR A 92 -2.43 4.43 -15.79
N ILE A 93 -3.76 4.46 -15.64
CA ILE A 93 -4.67 4.72 -16.76
C ILE A 93 -4.48 6.13 -17.31
N ALA A 94 -4.36 7.14 -16.43
CA ALA A 94 -4.31 8.55 -16.81
C ALA A 94 -2.93 8.99 -17.28
N ASN A 95 -1.87 8.31 -16.92
CA ASN A 95 -0.50 8.73 -17.17
C ASN A 95 -0.07 8.41 -18.60
N ALA A 96 -0.05 9.42 -19.45
CA ALA A 96 0.35 9.27 -20.85
C ALA A 96 1.80 8.84 -21.03
N GLU A 97 2.65 9.07 -20.01
CA GLU A 97 4.07 8.76 -20.07
C GLU A 97 4.41 7.38 -19.50
N GLU A 98 3.41 6.62 -19.03
CA GLU A 98 3.64 5.29 -18.51
C GLU A 98 3.86 4.30 -19.63
N SER A 99 5.13 3.95 -19.90
CA SER A 99 5.51 3.05 -20.99
C SER A 99 5.06 1.60 -20.79
N ARG A 100 4.77 1.22 -19.52
CA ARG A 100 4.38 -0.14 -19.15
C ARG A 100 2.86 -0.28 -18.97
N LYS A 101 2.09 0.73 -19.37
CA LYS A 101 0.66 0.83 -19.05
C LYS A 101 -0.13 -0.43 -19.39
N GLU A 102 -0.04 -0.91 -20.62
CA GLU A 102 -0.81 -2.07 -21.07
C GLU A 102 -0.47 -3.32 -20.26
N TRP A 103 0.81 -3.56 -20.04
CA TRP A 103 1.29 -4.70 -19.27
C TRP A 103 0.85 -4.61 -17.80
N MET A 104 1.00 -3.44 -17.18
CA MET A 104 0.60 -3.23 -15.79
C MET A 104 -0.90 -3.44 -15.61
N LEU A 105 -1.73 -2.83 -16.47
CA LEU A 105 -3.17 -2.96 -16.38
C LEU A 105 -3.63 -4.39 -16.62
N TYR A 106 -2.98 -5.12 -17.53
CA TYR A 106 -3.26 -6.53 -17.74
C TYR A 106 -3.02 -7.34 -16.47
N LEU A 107 -1.87 -7.15 -15.82
CA LEU A 107 -1.54 -7.89 -14.60
C LEU A 107 -2.46 -7.51 -13.43
N PHE A 108 -2.79 -6.22 -13.29
CA PHE A 108 -3.71 -5.78 -12.24
C PHE A 108 -5.11 -6.38 -12.43
N ALA A 109 -5.61 -6.38 -13.64
CA ALA A 109 -6.93 -6.95 -13.95
C ALA A 109 -6.95 -8.47 -13.70
N LYS A 110 -5.89 -9.17 -14.05
CA LYS A 110 -5.78 -10.62 -13.87
C LYS A 110 -5.73 -11.01 -12.40
N ALA A 111 -5.15 -10.18 -11.55
CA ALA A 111 -5.02 -10.44 -10.11
C ALA A 111 -6.26 -10.02 -9.32
N GLY A 112 -6.96 -9.04 -9.82
CA GLY A 112 -8.16 -8.52 -9.17
C GLY A 112 -9.35 -9.34 -9.49
#